data_fecd8883ca4d8e5c7bfba0fb5f647cdf
#
_entry.id   fecd8883ca4d8e5c7bfba0fb5f647cdf
#
_cell.length_a   1.000
_cell.length_b   1.000
_cell.length_c   1.000
_cell.angle_alpha   90.00
_cell.angle_beta   90.00
_cell.angle_gamma   90.00
#
_symmetry.space_group_name_H-M   'P 1'
#
loop_
_entity.id
_entity.type
_entity.pdbx_description
1 polymer ?
#
loop_
_entity_poly.entity_id
_entity_poly.type
_entity_poly.pdbx_seq_one_letter_code
_entity_poly.pdbx_strand_id
1 'polypeptide(L)'
;MVARRVTAKSAPRVAKFRQSSGKLRLRFAEEIAAGTEFELVIRYGGSPRPIRTTWGEIGWEETESGSLVASQPNGAPSWFPCDDTPSAKALYDIIITADDPFIVVSNGDLVSRRAGGSTTRWHYRTREPMATYLATVQVGEFSTFDLGPSTRAWAPAALRERVLNEFAQQQEMVDFFSSLYGPYPFADYQVVITEDELEIPLEAQGLSIFGSKHIKGDHAFERLIAHELSHQWFGNSVGLGEWKDIWLNEGFACYSEWLWAEHKGETTAREAARSHYNVLGRKAQNLTVSDPGARDMFDDRVYKRGALTVHAIHRLLGDAFFTTLRSYLTEHQHSVVEPSMLLDDFRAAAPDAALFDATVDAWLNQKALPPFPN
;
A
#
# COMPACT_ATOMS: atom_id res chain seq x y z
N MET A 1 1.19 -14.26 -18.12
CA MET A 1 2.13 -13.67 -19.12
C MET A 1 3.29 -14.63 -19.39
N VAL A 2 3.85 -14.67 -20.62
CA VAL A 2 4.94 -15.57 -21.02
C VAL A 2 6.09 -14.77 -21.59
N ALA A 3 7.30 -14.95 -21.06
CA ALA A 3 8.51 -14.34 -21.58
C ALA A 3 8.89 -15.01 -22.93
N ARG A 4 9.06 -14.18 -23.96
CA ARG A 4 9.39 -14.61 -25.34
C ARG A 4 10.85 -14.39 -25.68
N ARG A 5 11.46 -13.33 -25.13
CA ARG A 5 12.87 -12.99 -25.32
C ARG A 5 13.42 -12.27 -24.10
N VAL A 6 14.62 -12.62 -23.68
CA VAL A 6 15.37 -11.94 -22.63
C VAL A 6 16.77 -11.65 -23.14
N THR A 7 17.19 -10.40 -23.07
CA THR A 7 18.53 -9.94 -23.46
C THR A 7 19.03 -8.90 -22.48
N ALA A 8 20.34 -8.82 -22.31
CA ALA A 8 20.97 -7.68 -21.66
C ALA A 8 21.45 -6.69 -22.72
N LYS A 9 21.42 -5.38 -22.42
CA LYS A 9 21.93 -4.35 -23.34
C LYS A 9 23.48 -4.28 -23.35
N SER A 10 24.10 -4.74 -22.27
CA SER A 10 25.56 -4.81 -22.08
C SER A 10 25.94 -6.10 -21.36
N ALA A 11 27.22 -6.33 -21.06
CA ALA A 11 27.63 -7.42 -20.16
C ALA A 11 27.02 -7.21 -18.75
N PRO A 12 26.64 -8.30 -18.06
CA PRO A 12 26.77 -9.72 -18.45
C PRO A 12 25.71 -10.17 -19.45
N ARG A 13 26.09 -11.03 -20.39
CA ARG A 13 25.18 -11.54 -21.44
C ARG A 13 24.27 -12.64 -20.90
N VAL A 14 22.97 -12.58 -21.22
CA VAL A 14 22.02 -13.67 -20.91
C VAL A 14 22.28 -14.84 -21.84
N ALA A 15 22.75 -15.97 -21.32
CA ALA A 15 23.02 -17.20 -22.06
C ALA A 15 21.75 -18.02 -22.28
N LYS A 16 20.86 -18.09 -21.27
CA LYS A 16 19.62 -18.89 -21.32
C LYS A 16 18.61 -18.32 -20.34
N PHE A 17 17.33 -18.44 -20.68
CA PHE A 17 16.24 -18.24 -19.71
C PHE A 17 15.24 -19.39 -19.74
N ARG A 18 14.54 -19.56 -18.62
CA ARG A 18 13.46 -20.53 -18.46
C ARG A 18 12.38 -19.93 -17.56
N GLN A 19 11.14 -20.04 -18.01
CA GLN A 19 9.98 -19.68 -17.19
C GLN A 19 9.26 -20.94 -16.73
N SER A 20 9.06 -21.11 -15.43
CA SER A 20 8.31 -22.23 -14.84
C SER A 20 7.86 -21.87 -13.43
N SER A 21 6.67 -22.34 -13.04
CA SER A 21 6.11 -22.16 -11.68
C SER A 21 6.11 -20.69 -11.23
N GLY A 22 5.66 -19.78 -12.11
CA GLY A 22 5.58 -18.34 -11.82
C GLY A 22 6.92 -17.61 -11.77
N LYS A 23 8.05 -18.29 -12.01
CA LYS A 23 9.40 -17.71 -11.94
C LYS A 23 10.09 -17.67 -13.28
N LEU A 24 10.69 -16.52 -13.61
CA LEU A 24 11.60 -16.35 -14.74
C LEU A 24 13.05 -16.47 -14.23
N ARG A 25 13.71 -17.59 -14.61
CA ARG A 25 15.10 -17.88 -14.23
C ARG A 25 16.03 -17.52 -15.37
N LEU A 26 17.05 -16.71 -15.08
CA LEU A 26 18.08 -16.30 -16.04
C LEU A 26 19.40 -17.00 -15.70
N ARG A 27 20.12 -17.43 -16.73
CA ARG A 27 21.49 -17.87 -16.64
C ARG A 27 22.33 -16.93 -17.49
N PHE A 28 23.34 -16.33 -16.88
CA PHE A 28 24.30 -15.47 -17.55
C PHE A 28 25.47 -16.28 -18.11
N ALA A 29 26.13 -15.76 -19.14
CA ALA A 29 27.27 -16.40 -19.77
C ALA A 29 28.55 -16.24 -18.93
N GLU A 30 28.61 -15.13 -18.17
CA GLU A 30 29.72 -14.79 -17.28
C GLU A 30 29.22 -14.74 -15.83
N GLU A 31 30.13 -14.89 -14.88
CA GLU A 31 29.88 -14.61 -13.47
C GLU A 31 29.64 -13.11 -13.26
N ILE A 32 28.66 -12.77 -12.43
CA ILE A 32 28.30 -11.38 -12.12
C ILE A 32 28.90 -11.04 -10.76
N ALA A 33 29.83 -10.08 -10.73
CA ALA A 33 30.39 -9.58 -9.49
C ALA A 33 29.31 -8.80 -8.69
N ALA A 34 29.41 -8.85 -7.36
CA ALA A 34 28.54 -8.05 -6.50
C ALA A 34 28.67 -6.54 -6.85
N GLY A 35 27.54 -5.83 -6.85
CA GLY A 35 27.49 -4.42 -7.22
C GLY A 35 27.50 -4.14 -8.73
N THR A 36 27.49 -5.16 -9.60
CA THR A 36 27.42 -4.97 -11.05
C THR A 36 26.01 -4.49 -11.43
N GLU A 37 25.94 -3.31 -12.05
CA GLU A 37 24.71 -2.79 -12.68
C GLU A 37 24.60 -3.26 -14.12
N PHE A 38 23.42 -3.70 -14.52
CA PHE A 38 23.13 -4.10 -15.89
C PHE A 38 21.66 -3.90 -16.24
N GLU A 39 21.38 -3.78 -17.53
CA GLU A 39 20.03 -3.56 -18.04
C GLU A 39 19.51 -4.80 -18.77
N LEU A 40 18.34 -5.28 -18.38
CA LEU A 40 17.63 -6.36 -19.03
C LEU A 40 16.50 -5.84 -19.91
N VAL A 41 16.33 -6.44 -21.07
CA VAL A 41 15.15 -6.28 -21.93
C VAL A 41 14.39 -7.59 -21.96
N ILE A 42 13.19 -7.60 -21.37
CA ILE A 42 12.31 -8.78 -21.34
C ILE A 42 11.11 -8.49 -22.24
N ARG A 43 11.02 -9.21 -23.37
CA ARG A 43 9.80 -9.21 -24.20
C ARG A 43 8.91 -10.34 -23.76
N TYR A 44 7.69 -10.01 -23.40
CA TYR A 44 6.68 -10.95 -22.93
C TYR A 44 5.32 -10.64 -23.56
N GLY A 45 4.37 -11.53 -23.42
CA GLY A 45 3.01 -11.34 -23.95
C GLY A 45 2.07 -12.46 -23.54
N GLY A 46 0.80 -12.26 -23.82
CA GLY A 46 -0.31 -13.11 -23.43
C GLY A 46 -1.45 -12.25 -22.90
N SER A 47 -2.49 -12.88 -22.34
CA SER A 47 -3.55 -12.20 -21.60
C SER A 47 -3.19 -12.21 -20.12
N PRO A 48 -3.03 -11.05 -19.49
CA PRO A 48 -2.86 -10.98 -18.03
C PRO A 48 -4.07 -11.61 -17.35
N ARG A 49 -3.86 -12.25 -16.21
CA ARG A 49 -4.92 -12.88 -15.41
C ARG A 49 -4.55 -12.82 -13.94
N PRO A 50 -5.53 -12.78 -13.04
CA PRO A 50 -5.26 -12.82 -11.61
C PRO A 50 -4.44 -14.05 -11.20
N ILE A 51 -3.65 -13.89 -10.15
CA ILE A 51 -2.95 -14.98 -9.50
C ILE A 51 -3.82 -15.48 -8.36
N ARG A 52 -4.08 -16.78 -8.32
CA ARG A 52 -4.82 -17.42 -7.23
C ARG A 52 -3.91 -17.60 -6.02
N THR A 53 -4.34 -17.06 -4.90
CA THR A 53 -3.63 -17.10 -3.61
C THR A 53 -4.53 -17.64 -2.52
N THR A 54 -4.00 -17.72 -1.29
CA THR A 54 -4.79 -18.02 -0.09
C THR A 54 -5.70 -16.84 0.32
N TRP A 55 -5.46 -15.66 -0.22
CA TRP A 55 -6.23 -14.43 0.05
C TRP A 55 -7.19 -14.06 -1.08
N GLY A 56 -7.40 -14.93 -2.06
CA GLY A 56 -8.23 -14.68 -3.22
C GLY A 56 -7.43 -14.53 -4.52
N GLU A 57 -8.06 -13.99 -5.53
CA GLU A 57 -7.45 -13.64 -6.80
C GLU A 57 -6.90 -12.22 -6.74
N ILE A 58 -5.64 -12.03 -7.14
CA ILE A 58 -4.92 -10.73 -7.04
C ILE A 58 -4.13 -10.45 -8.31
N GLY A 59 -3.83 -9.18 -8.55
CA GLY A 59 -3.08 -8.72 -9.72
C GLY A 59 -3.98 -8.14 -10.79
N TRP A 60 -3.77 -8.50 -12.04
CA TRP A 60 -4.56 -8.00 -13.17
C TRP A 60 -5.91 -8.68 -13.24
N GLU A 61 -6.97 -7.91 -13.25
CA GLU A 61 -8.35 -8.34 -13.37
C GLU A 61 -9.04 -7.61 -14.53
N GLU A 62 -9.83 -8.36 -15.32
CA GLU A 62 -10.73 -7.77 -16.32
C GLU A 62 -12.05 -7.41 -15.62
N THR A 63 -12.52 -6.20 -15.85
CA THR A 63 -13.79 -5.68 -15.35
C THR A 63 -14.82 -5.59 -16.47
N GLU A 64 -16.08 -5.31 -16.16
CA GLU A 64 -17.13 -5.14 -17.19
C GLU A 64 -16.80 -4.00 -18.17
N SER A 65 -16.12 -2.94 -17.68
CA SER A 65 -15.83 -1.72 -18.45
C SER A 65 -14.34 -1.42 -18.60
N GLY A 66 -13.45 -2.43 -18.45
CA GLY A 66 -12.03 -2.22 -18.60
C GLY A 66 -11.16 -3.23 -17.89
N SER A 67 -10.19 -2.77 -17.09
CA SER A 67 -9.37 -3.62 -16.24
C SER A 67 -8.77 -2.86 -15.08
N LEU A 68 -8.47 -3.58 -14.02
CA LEU A 68 -7.80 -3.05 -12.84
C LEU A 68 -6.59 -3.91 -12.45
N VAL A 69 -5.67 -3.33 -11.70
CA VAL A 69 -4.56 -4.05 -11.09
C VAL A 69 -4.57 -3.80 -9.59
N ALA A 70 -4.68 -4.90 -8.83
CA ALA A 70 -4.69 -4.93 -7.38
C ALA A 70 -3.69 -6.00 -6.92
N SER A 71 -2.46 -5.62 -6.54
CA SER A 71 -1.33 -6.55 -6.53
C SER A 71 -0.84 -6.98 -5.14
N GLN A 72 -1.38 -6.47 -4.04
CA GLN A 72 -0.94 -6.86 -2.70
C GLN A 72 -1.34 -8.33 -2.40
N PRO A 73 -0.42 -9.18 -1.89
CA PRO A 73 0.99 -8.90 -1.63
C PRO A 73 1.92 -9.30 -2.79
N ASN A 74 1.50 -10.13 -3.76
CA ASN A 74 2.37 -10.73 -4.78
C ASN A 74 1.69 -10.89 -6.15
N GLY A 75 0.82 -9.95 -6.50
CA GLY A 75 0.06 -9.94 -7.76
C GLY A 75 0.75 -9.27 -8.94
N ALA A 76 1.82 -8.50 -8.74
CA ALA A 76 2.52 -7.78 -9.80
C ALA A 76 3.00 -8.70 -10.96
N PRO A 77 3.47 -9.95 -10.73
CA PRO A 77 3.84 -10.86 -11.80
C PRO A 77 2.70 -11.27 -12.73
N SER A 78 1.45 -10.96 -12.40
CA SER A 78 0.30 -11.20 -13.28
C SER A 78 0.40 -10.44 -14.59
N TRP A 79 1.04 -9.24 -14.58
CA TRP A 79 1.08 -8.36 -15.73
C TRP A 79 2.49 -7.95 -16.19
N PHE A 80 3.51 -7.94 -15.32
CA PHE A 80 4.89 -7.68 -15.73
C PHE A 80 5.90 -8.55 -14.95
N PRO A 81 7.06 -8.87 -15.54
CA PRO A 81 8.12 -9.59 -14.83
C PRO A 81 8.86 -8.64 -13.89
N CYS A 82 8.94 -9.01 -12.61
CA CYS A 82 9.55 -8.20 -11.56
C CYS A 82 10.26 -9.07 -10.51
N ASP A 83 11.05 -8.45 -9.66
CA ASP A 83 11.43 -8.99 -8.35
C ASP A 83 10.29 -8.65 -7.38
N ASP A 84 9.44 -9.65 -7.12
CA ASP A 84 8.19 -9.47 -6.40
C ASP A 84 8.38 -9.66 -4.88
N THR A 85 9.23 -8.80 -4.31
CA THR A 85 9.44 -8.69 -2.86
C THR A 85 9.06 -7.29 -2.39
N PRO A 86 8.55 -7.10 -1.16
CA PRO A 86 8.13 -5.77 -0.67
C PRO A 86 9.31 -4.79 -0.59
N SER A 87 10.54 -5.32 -0.44
CA SER A 87 11.78 -4.52 -0.39
C SER A 87 12.30 -4.09 -1.76
N ALA A 88 11.84 -4.68 -2.87
CA ALA A 88 12.31 -4.35 -4.21
C ALA A 88 11.67 -3.07 -4.76
N LYS A 89 12.04 -1.93 -4.18
CA LYS A 89 11.60 -0.60 -4.67
C LYS A 89 12.41 -0.17 -5.89
N ALA A 90 11.72 0.40 -6.88
CA ALA A 90 12.32 0.95 -8.11
C ALA A 90 11.56 2.17 -8.61
N LEU A 91 12.18 2.96 -9.50
CA LEU A 91 11.49 3.96 -10.29
C LEU A 91 10.82 3.31 -11.50
N TYR A 92 9.67 3.81 -11.88
CA TYR A 92 8.86 3.27 -12.98
C TYR A 92 8.60 4.30 -14.07
N ASP A 93 8.75 3.87 -15.32
CA ASP A 93 8.11 4.45 -16.49
C ASP A 93 7.07 3.44 -17.00
N ILE A 94 5.78 3.77 -16.81
CA ILE A 94 4.64 2.91 -17.17
C ILE A 94 4.00 3.47 -18.43
N ILE A 95 4.05 2.70 -19.52
CA ILE A 95 3.52 3.10 -20.81
C ILE A 95 2.45 2.12 -21.25
N ILE A 96 1.22 2.60 -21.30
CA ILE A 96 0.04 1.81 -21.68
C ILE A 96 -0.60 2.38 -22.93
N THR A 97 -1.00 1.52 -23.83
CA THR A 97 -1.85 1.87 -24.98
C THR A 97 -3.18 1.16 -24.81
N ALA A 98 -4.25 1.92 -24.76
CA ALA A 98 -5.62 1.43 -24.64
C ALA A 98 -6.47 1.93 -25.82
N ASP A 99 -7.52 1.19 -26.14
CA ASP A 99 -8.51 1.59 -27.15
C ASP A 99 -9.32 2.79 -26.64
N ASP A 100 -9.70 3.69 -27.53
CA ASP A 100 -10.65 4.76 -27.23
C ASP A 100 -12.07 4.17 -27.01
N PRO A 101 -12.88 4.64 -26.05
CA PRO A 101 -12.70 5.87 -25.25
C PRO A 101 -12.00 5.67 -23.88
N PHE A 102 -11.38 4.54 -23.62
CA PHE A 102 -10.81 4.24 -22.31
C PHE A 102 -9.77 5.25 -21.85
N ILE A 103 -9.83 5.57 -20.57
CA ILE A 103 -8.84 6.35 -19.84
C ILE A 103 -7.97 5.39 -19.06
N VAL A 104 -6.66 5.65 -19.06
CA VAL A 104 -5.70 4.92 -18.24
C VAL A 104 -5.27 5.79 -17.08
N VAL A 105 -5.29 5.26 -15.86
CA VAL A 105 -4.76 5.86 -14.64
C VAL A 105 -3.70 4.92 -14.05
N SER A 106 -2.55 5.46 -13.65
CA SER A 106 -1.44 4.69 -13.08
C SER A 106 -0.66 5.53 -12.09
N ASN A 107 0.31 4.91 -11.42
CA ASN A 107 1.18 5.58 -10.43
C ASN A 107 2.06 6.66 -11.07
N GLY A 108 2.31 7.73 -10.31
CA GLY A 108 3.19 8.82 -10.68
C GLY A 108 2.53 9.89 -11.56
N ASP A 109 3.37 10.72 -12.18
CA ASP A 109 2.91 11.83 -13.01
C ASP A 109 2.56 11.37 -14.43
N LEU A 110 1.48 11.91 -14.99
CA LEU A 110 1.16 11.77 -16.41
C LEU A 110 2.14 12.62 -17.26
N VAL A 111 3.17 12.00 -17.78
CA VAL A 111 4.20 12.65 -18.63
C VAL A 111 3.66 13.02 -20.00
N SER A 112 2.87 12.12 -20.60
CA SER A 112 2.24 12.38 -21.91
C SER A 112 1.02 11.49 -22.17
N ARG A 113 0.09 12.07 -22.93
CA ARG A 113 -1.05 11.38 -23.56
C ARG A 113 -1.01 11.64 -25.04
N ARG A 114 -1.02 10.61 -25.87
CA ARG A 114 -0.94 10.73 -27.33
C ARG A 114 -1.99 9.85 -28.02
N ALA A 115 -2.94 10.47 -28.67
CA ALA A 115 -3.92 9.78 -29.51
C ALA A 115 -3.24 9.26 -30.80
N GLY A 116 -3.63 8.08 -31.27
CA GLY A 116 -3.12 7.43 -32.47
C GLY A 116 -4.18 6.54 -33.15
N GLY A 117 -5.01 7.10 -33.99
CA GLY A 117 -6.12 6.38 -34.63
C GLY A 117 -7.25 6.09 -33.65
N SER A 118 -7.53 4.80 -33.37
CA SER A 118 -8.53 4.34 -32.43
C SER A 118 -7.97 4.01 -31.04
N THR A 119 -6.74 4.41 -30.76
CA THR A 119 -6.06 4.11 -29.49
C THR A 119 -5.41 5.36 -28.93
N THR A 120 -5.25 5.40 -27.62
CA THR A 120 -4.48 6.45 -26.93
C THR A 120 -3.34 5.78 -26.15
N ARG A 121 -2.13 6.39 -26.26
CA ARG A 121 -0.94 5.98 -25.51
C ARG A 121 -0.72 6.93 -24.34
N TRP A 122 -0.65 6.35 -23.15
CA TRP A 122 -0.44 7.02 -21.87
C TRP A 122 0.95 6.71 -21.36
N HIS A 123 1.65 7.71 -20.79
CA HIS A 123 2.98 7.54 -20.20
C HIS A 123 2.96 8.17 -18.80
N TYR A 124 3.12 7.34 -17.79
CA TYR A 124 3.26 7.72 -16.39
C TYR A 124 4.70 7.50 -15.92
N ARG A 125 5.15 8.31 -14.97
CA ARG A 125 6.49 8.19 -14.37
C ARG A 125 6.42 8.44 -12.88
N THR A 126 6.98 7.53 -12.07
CA THR A 126 7.15 7.76 -10.64
C THR A 126 8.37 8.64 -10.39
N ARG A 127 8.29 9.53 -9.42
CA ARG A 127 9.42 10.34 -8.94
C ARG A 127 10.16 9.62 -7.83
N GLU A 128 9.42 8.86 -7.02
CA GLU A 128 9.90 8.14 -5.84
C GLU A 128 9.91 6.63 -6.10
N PRO A 129 10.87 5.90 -5.50
CA PRO A 129 10.91 4.44 -5.60
C PRO A 129 9.64 3.80 -5.03
N MET A 130 9.12 2.79 -5.72
CA MET A 130 7.88 2.11 -5.41
C MET A 130 8.09 0.60 -5.39
N ALA A 131 7.51 -0.10 -4.40
CA ALA A 131 7.47 -1.55 -4.37
C ALA A 131 6.56 -2.11 -5.47
N THR A 132 6.82 -3.32 -5.94
CA THR A 132 6.11 -3.92 -7.07
C THR A 132 4.61 -4.10 -6.80
N TYR A 133 4.23 -4.46 -5.58
CA TYR A 133 2.82 -4.67 -5.21
C TYR A 133 1.97 -3.39 -5.24
N LEU A 134 2.61 -2.21 -5.17
CA LEU A 134 1.95 -0.90 -5.26
C LEU A 134 1.79 -0.40 -6.70
N ALA A 135 2.46 -1.06 -7.66
CA ALA A 135 2.36 -0.70 -9.06
C ALA A 135 0.98 -1.11 -9.62
N THR A 136 0.27 -0.15 -10.18
CA THR A 136 -1.10 -0.35 -10.66
C THR A 136 -1.37 0.28 -12.01
N VAL A 137 -2.33 -0.27 -12.72
CA VAL A 137 -2.93 0.28 -13.96
C VAL A 137 -4.43 0.10 -13.86
N GLN A 138 -5.15 1.19 -13.99
CA GLN A 138 -6.61 1.23 -14.05
C GLN A 138 -7.03 1.66 -15.44
N VAL A 139 -7.87 0.88 -16.10
CA VAL A 139 -8.41 1.19 -17.42
C VAL A 139 -9.93 1.20 -17.33
N GLY A 140 -10.56 2.29 -17.73
CA GLY A 140 -12.01 2.41 -17.64
C GLY A 140 -12.52 3.71 -18.28
N GLU A 141 -13.84 3.87 -18.32
CA GLU A 141 -14.48 5.10 -18.78
C GLU A 141 -14.55 6.12 -17.63
N PHE A 142 -13.39 6.67 -17.24
CA PHE A 142 -13.28 7.59 -16.13
C PHE A 142 -13.49 9.04 -16.51
N SER A 143 -14.13 9.78 -15.60
CA SER A 143 -14.11 11.24 -15.51
C SER A 143 -13.29 11.65 -14.30
N THR A 144 -12.79 12.88 -14.30
CA THR A 144 -11.99 13.44 -13.21
C THR A 144 -12.85 14.36 -12.35
N PHE A 145 -12.69 14.28 -11.03
CA PHE A 145 -13.37 15.16 -10.06
C PHE A 145 -12.34 15.69 -9.07
N ASP A 146 -12.28 17.01 -8.93
CA ASP A 146 -11.42 17.66 -7.94
C ASP A 146 -12.02 17.45 -6.53
N LEU A 147 -11.20 17.00 -5.59
CA LEU A 147 -11.56 16.80 -4.18
C LEU A 147 -10.86 17.80 -3.26
N GLY A 148 -9.89 18.55 -3.78
CA GLY A 148 -9.10 19.55 -3.06
C GLY A 148 -7.86 19.97 -3.86
N PRO A 149 -7.04 20.87 -3.31
CA PRO A 149 -5.87 21.42 -4.01
C PRO A 149 -4.84 20.36 -4.46
N SER A 150 -4.69 19.26 -3.68
CA SER A 150 -3.76 18.16 -3.97
C SER A 150 -4.45 16.80 -4.04
N THR A 151 -5.79 16.78 -4.21
CA THR A 151 -6.57 15.53 -4.19
C THR A 151 -7.56 15.49 -5.33
N ARG A 152 -7.71 14.34 -5.99
CA ARG A 152 -8.66 14.13 -7.08
C ARG A 152 -9.20 12.72 -7.13
N ALA A 153 -10.37 12.54 -7.73
CA ALA A 153 -10.96 11.24 -8.02
C ALA A 153 -11.07 10.99 -9.52
N TRP A 154 -10.91 9.72 -9.89
CA TRP A 154 -11.22 9.17 -11.20
C TRP A 154 -12.35 8.17 -11.03
N ALA A 155 -13.49 8.41 -11.65
CA ALA A 155 -14.64 7.54 -11.53
C ALA A 155 -15.54 7.64 -12.76
N PRO A 156 -16.42 6.65 -12.99
CA PRO A 156 -17.50 6.76 -13.95
C PRO A 156 -18.34 8.02 -13.70
N ALA A 157 -18.70 8.74 -14.76
CA ALA A 157 -19.45 10.02 -14.65
C ALA A 157 -20.75 9.88 -13.86
N ALA A 158 -21.39 8.71 -13.94
CA ALA A 158 -22.64 8.41 -13.22
C ALA A 158 -22.48 8.40 -11.68
N LEU A 159 -21.25 8.18 -11.17
CA LEU A 159 -20.96 8.15 -9.73
C LEU A 159 -20.60 9.51 -9.14
N ARG A 160 -20.58 10.59 -9.95
CA ARG A 160 -20.08 11.91 -9.57
C ARG A 160 -20.57 12.38 -8.21
N GLU A 161 -21.89 12.42 -8.00
CA GLU A 161 -22.47 12.96 -6.75
C GLU A 161 -22.06 12.11 -5.53
N ARG A 162 -22.08 10.80 -5.66
CA ARG A 162 -21.68 9.89 -4.58
C ARG A 162 -20.19 10.05 -4.25
N VAL A 163 -19.34 10.16 -5.27
CA VAL A 163 -17.89 10.34 -5.09
C VAL A 163 -17.60 11.66 -4.39
N LEU A 164 -18.19 12.78 -4.86
CA LEU A 164 -17.97 14.08 -4.24
C LEU A 164 -18.46 14.13 -2.78
N ASN A 165 -19.52 13.40 -2.45
CA ASN A 165 -20.01 13.33 -1.08
C ASN A 165 -19.12 12.41 -0.21
N GLU A 166 -18.83 11.18 -0.66
CA GLU A 166 -18.03 10.22 0.11
C GLU A 166 -16.61 10.73 0.41
N PHE A 167 -15.98 11.42 -0.55
CA PHE A 167 -14.63 11.99 -0.43
C PHE A 167 -14.60 13.49 -0.10
N ALA A 168 -15.71 14.05 0.39
CA ALA A 168 -15.80 15.49 0.71
C ALA A 168 -14.71 15.96 1.69
N GLN A 169 -14.22 15.06 2.55
CA GLN A 169 -13.22 15.37 3.58
C GLN A 169 -11.80 14.94 3.19
N GLN A 170 -11.58 14.52 1.94
CA GLN A 170 -10.29 13.94 1.53
C GLN A 170 -9.11 14.88 1.75
N GLN A 171 -9.26 16.16 1.41
CA GLN A 171 -8.20 17.15 1.63
C GLN A 171 -7.97 17.41 3.12
N GLU A 172 -9.03 17.48 3.93
CA GLU A 172 -8.93 17.61 5.40
C GLU A 172 -8.16 16.43 6.00
N MET A 173 -8.39 15.18 5.51
CA MET A 173 -7.64 14.01 5.96
C MET A 173 -6.15 14.12 5.60
N VAL A 174 -5.81 14.57 4.38
CA VAL A 174 -4.42 14.79 3.96
C VAL A 174 -3.74 15.81 4.87
N ASP A 175 -4.41 16.93 5.15
CA ASP A 175 -3.87 17.99 5.99
C ASP A 175 -3.71 17.53 7.44
N PHE A 176 -4.69 16.80 7.97
CA PHE A 176 -4.65 16.23 9.31
C PHE A 176 -3.50 15.24 9.48
N PHE A 177 -3.40 14.23 8.61
CA PHE A 177 -2.30 13.25 8.70
C PHE A 177 -0.94 13.89 8.44
N SER A 178 -0.85 14.88 7.56
CA SER A 178 0.38 15.64 7.37
C SER A 178 0.79 16.39 8.64
N SER A 179 -0.16 16.87 9.44
CA SER A 179 0.12 17.52 10.72
C SER A 179 0.69 16.54 11.75
N LEU A 180 0.32 15.26 11.69
CA LEU A 180 0.78 14.22 12.60
C LEU A 180 2.10 13.56 12.14
N TYR A 181 2.17 13.19 10.85
CA TYR A 181 3.20 12.31 10.29
C TYR A 181 4.28 13.04 9.49
N GLY A 182 4.11 14.33 9.23
CA GLY A 182 4.96 15.12 8.33
C GLY A 182 4.32 15.27 6.95
N PRO A 183 4.90 16.09 6.07
CA PRO A 183 4.33 16.39 4.76
C PRO A 183 3.90 15.14 4.00
N TYR A 184 2.81 15.26 3.22
CA TYR A 184 2.37 14.19 2.33
C TYR A 184 3.54 13.75 1.42
N PRO A 185 3.87 12.45 1.36
CA PRO A 185 5.16 12.01 0.81
C PRO A 185 5.23 12.02 -0.73
N PHE A 186 4.14 12.27 -1.43
CA PHE A 186 4.08 12.28 -2.90
C PHE A 186 3.55 13.62 -3.42
N ALA A 187 3.47 13.79 -4.77
CA ALA A 187 3.02 15.06 -5.34
C ALA A 187 1.54 15.32 -5.08
N ASP A 188 0.69 14.36 -5.46
CA ASP A 188 -0.77 14.43 -5.34
C ASP A 188 -1.29 13.09 -4.80
N TYR A 189 -2.44 13.13 -4.12
CA TYR A 189 -3.20 11.93 -3.78
C TYR A 189 -4.39 11.76 -4.70
N GLN A 190 -4.54 10.58 -5.26
CA GLN A 190 -5.62 10.25 -6.16
C GLN A 190 -6.44 9.07 -5.62
N VAL A 191 -7.72 9.03 -5.95
CA VAL A 191 -8.57 7.87 -5.74
C VAL A 191 -9.17 7.44 -7.07
N VAL A 192 -9.19 6.13 -7.32
CA VAL A 192 -9.85 5.55 -8.49
C VAL A 192 -11.01 4.71 -8.02
N ILE A 193 -12.17 4.97 -8.55
CA ILE A 193 -13.39 4.23 -8.24
C ILE A 193 -13.77 3.39 -9.47
N THR A 194 -13.79 2.08 -9.31
CA THR A 194 -14.24 1.15 -10.35
C THR A 194 -15.76 0.95 -10.28
N GLU A 195 -16.39 0.60 -11.40
CA GLU A 195 -17.81 0.20 -11.41
C GLU A 195 -18.03 -1.14 -10.69
N ASP A 196 -17.01 -1.99 -10.69
CA ASP A 196 -17.06 -3.29 -10.06
C ASP A 196 -17.04 -3.19 -8.53
N GLU A 197 -17.61 -4.18 -7.89
CA GLU A 197 -17.55 -4.33 -6.44
C GLU A 197 -16.21 -4.96 -6.05
N LEU A 198 -15.34 -4.18 -5.43
CA LEU A 198 -14.15 -4.73 -4.78
C LEU A 198 -14.48 -5.17 -3.36
N GLU A 199 -13.90 -6.28 -2.91
CA GLU A 199 -14.10 -6.76 -1.53
C GLU A 199 -13.53 -5.77 -0.52
N ILE A 200 -12.32 -5.28 -0.77
CA ILE A 200 -11.60 -4.28 0.03
C ILE A 200 -11.00 -3.21 -0.89
N PRO A 201 -10.78 -1.96 -0.42
CA PRO A 201 -9.96 -0.98 -1.11
C PRO A 201 -8.49 -1.41 -1.17
N LEU A 202 -7.66 -0.65 -1.90
CA LEU A 202 -6.22 -0.89 -2.03
C LEU A 202 -5.42 0.40 -2.06
N GLU A 203 -4.29 0.37 -1.36
CA GLU A 203 -3.39 1.47 -1.08
C GLU A 203 -2.29 1.69 -2.13
N ALA A 204 -2.55 1.65 -3.44
CA ALA A 204 -1.47 1.88 -4.41
C ALA A 204 -0.74 3.22 -4.17
N GLN A 205 0.56 3.28 -4.54
CA GLN A 205 1.38 4.46 -4.25
C GLN A 205 0.89 5.70 -5.00
N GLY A 206 0.56 6.77 -4.26
CA GLY A 206 0.03 8.02 -4.79
C GLY A 206 -1.44 7.95 -5.22
N LEU A 207 -2.05 6.78 -5.16
CA LEU A 207 -3.47 6.59 -5.48
C LEU A 207 -4.05 5.37 -4.74
N SER A 208 -5.32 5.46 -4.32
CA SER A 208 -6.03 4.31 -3.76
C SER A 208 -7.19 3.90 -4.64
N ILE A 209 -7.53 2.62 -4.61
CA ILE A 209 -8.55 2.01 -5.48
C ILE A 209 -9.74 1.58 -4.63
N PHE A 210 -10.93 2.03 -5.01
CA PHE A 210 -12.18 1.70 -4.33
C PHE A 210 -13.17 1.06 -5.32
N GLY A 211 -13.92 0.07 -4.86
CA GLY A 211 -15.04 -0.48 -5.61
C GLY A 211 -16.32 0.35 -5.41
N SER A 212 -17.26 0.23 -6.32
CA SER A 212 -18.54 0.96 -6.31
C SER A 212 -19.34 0.77 -5.01
N LYS A 213 -19.21 -0.37 -4.32
CA LYS A 213 -19.89 -0.62 -3.04
C LYS A 213 -19.40 0.24 -1.89
N HIS A 214 -18.19 0.79 -1.98
CA HIS A 214 -17.62 1.69 -0.98
C HIS A 214 -18.09 3.14 -1.14
N ILE A 215 -18.79 3.45 -2.25
CA ILE A 215 -19.22 4.80 -2.61
C ILE A 215 -20.73 4.91 -2.49
N LYS A 216 -21.23 4.92 -1.27
CA LYS A 216 -22.66 5.05 -0.98
C LYS A 216 -23.12 6.51 -0.93
N GLY A 217 -22.20 7.42 -0.60
CA GLY A 217 -22.47 8.84 -0.41
C GLY A 217 -23.09 9.16 0.96
N ASP A 218 -22.88 8.31 1.94
CA ASP A 218 -23.38 8.45 3.31
C ASP A 218 -22.27 8.41 4.38
N HIS A 219 -21.01 8.49 3.94
CA HIS A 219 -19.78 8.40 4.76
C HIS A 219 -19.62 7.07 5.53
N ALA A 220 -20.36 6.02 5.15
CA ALA A 220 -20.29 4.72 5.84
C ALA A 220 -18.90 4.05 5.76
N PHE A 221 -18.09 4.45 4.79
CA PHE A 221 -16.75 3.92 4.56
C PHE A 221 -15.62 4.93 4.83
N GLU A 222 -15.92 6.07 5.47
CA GLU A 222 -14.92 7.11 5.78
C GLU A 222 -13.71 6.57 6.53
N ARG A 223 -13.93 5.61 7.43
CA ARG A 223 -12.87 4.88 8.12
C ARG A 223 -11.88 4.21 7.14
N LEU A 224 -12.38 3.57 6.08
CA LEU A 224 -11.52 2.93 5.07
C LEU A 224 -10.78 3.98 4.23
N ILE A 225 -11.39 5.12 3.93
CA ILE A 225 -10.74 6.21 3.22
C ILE A 225 -9.54 6.73 4.03
N ALA A 226 -9.69 6.88 5.34
CA ALA A 226 -8.60 7.27 6.24
C ALA A 226 -7.51 6.20 6.31
N HIS A 227 -7.87 4.91 6.32
CA HIS A 227 -6.97 3.77 6.29
C HIS A 227 -6.08 3.81 5.04
N GLU A 228 -6.67 3.80 3.85
CA GLU A 228 -5.95 3.77 2.58
C GLU A 228 -5.07 5.03 2.37
N LEU A 229 -5.53 6.19 2.82
CA LEU A 229 -4.71 7.39 2.76
C LEU A 229 -3.48 7.29 3.66
N SER A 230 -3.63 6.75 4.87
CA SER A 230 -2.52 6.67 5.82
C SER A 230 -1.40 5.74 5.36
N HIS A 231 -1.71 4.73 4.54
CA HIS A 231 -0.72 3.88 3.90
C HIS A 231 0.28 4.66 3.03
N GLN A 232 -0.05 5.87 2.59
CA GLN A 232 0.90 6.67 1.82
C GLN A 232 2.17 6.99 2.63
N TRP A 233 2.08 7.12 3.96
CA TRP A 233 3.22 7.20 4.87
C TRP A 233 3.71 5.81 5.28
N PHE A 234 2.79 4.91 5.68
CA PHE A 234 3.07 3.58 6.23
C PHE A 234 2.82 2.48 5.19
N GLY A 235 3.87 1.97 4.57
CA GLY A 235 3.82 0.98 3.50
C GLY A 235 4.30 1.52 2.16
N ASN A 236 3.81 2.69 1.73
CA ASN A 236 4.12 3.24 0.42
C ASN A 236 5.42 4.07 0.46
N SER A 237 5.48 5.13 1.26
CA SER A 237 6.73 5.89 1.43
C SER A 237 7.75 5.09 2.24
N VAL A 238 7.43 4.73 3.48
CA VAL A 238 8.26 3.87 4.32
C VAL A 238 7.76 2.44 4.17
N GLY A 239 8.47 1.63 3.41
CA GLY A 239 8.06 0.27 3.04
C GLY A 239 8.73 -0.82 3.87
N LEU A 240 8.19 -2.04 3.80
CA LEU A 240 8.65 -3.21 4.54
C LEU A 240 9.86 -3.89 3.90
N GLY A 241 10.76 -4.44 4.74
CA GLY A 241 11.76 -5.41 4.33
C GLY A 241 11.15 -6.79 4.00
N GLU A 242 10.25 -7.27 4.85
CA GLU A 242 9.62 -8.58 4.76
C GLU A 242 8.12 -8.52 5.12
N TRP A 243 7.32 -9.38 4.51
CA TRP A 243 5.87 -9.46 4.76
C TRP A 243 5.49 -9.86 6.19
N LYS A 244 6.37 -10.53 6.94
CA LYS A 244 6.10 -10.84 8.34
C LYS A 244 5.88 -9.59 9.20
N ASP A 245 6.43 -8.46 8.76
CA ASP A 245 6.41 -7.17 9.45
C ASP A 245 5.20 -6.29 9.06
N ILE A 246 4.18 -6.89 8.42
CA ILE A 246 3.00 -6.20 7.87
C ILE A 246 2.26 -5.34 8.91
N TRP A 247 2.42 -5.60 10.19
CA TRP A 247 1.85 -4.79 11.26
C TRP A 247 2.32 -3.33 11.25
N LEU A 248 3.53 -3.07 10.68
CA LEU A 248 4.01 -1.68 10.49
C LEU A 248 3.13 -0.90 9.50
N ASN A 249 2.55 -1.56 8.52
CA ASN A 249 1.59 -0.94 7.61
C ASN A 249 0.21 -0.91 8.27
N GLU A 250 -0.35 -2.08 8.52
CA GLU A 250 -1.75 -2.26 8.90
C GLU A 250 -2.06 -1.76 10.32
N GLY A 251 -1.11 -1.93 11.24
CA GLY A 251 -1.26 -1.42 12.61
C GLY A 251 -1.31 0.10 12.65
N PHE A 252 -0.44 0.78 11.90
CA PHE A 252 -0.48 2.25 11.80
C PHE A 252 -1.69 2.73 11.01
N ALA A 253 -2.09 2.04 9.94
CA ALA A 253 -3.28 2.40 9.18
C ALA A 253 -4.56 2.28 10.03
N CYS A 254 -4.72 1.18 10.76
CA CYS A 254 -5.83 1.05 11.72
C CYS A 254 -5.79 2.07 12.85
N TYR A 255 -4.58 2.44 13.34
CA TYR A 255 -4.47 3.47 14.35
C TYR A 255 -4.85 4.85 13.80
N SER A 256 -4.52 5.12 12.54
CA SER A 256 -4.91 6.35 11.83
C SER A 256 -6.43 6.47 11.68
N GLU A 257 -7.16 5.35 11.49
CA GLU A 257 -8.63 5.33 11.54
C GLU A 257 -9.16 5.91 12.87
N TRP A 258 -8.53 5.50 14.00
CA TRP A 258 -8.96 5.94 15.32
C TRP A 258 -8.62 7.41 15.60
N LEU A 259 -7.46 7.87 15.12
CA LEU A 259 -7.06 9.27 15.22
C LEU A 259 -7.96 10.18 14.38
N TRP A 260 -8.38 9.71 13.20
CA TRP A 260 -9.32 10.45 12.36
C TRP A 260 -10.69 10.56 13.03
N ALA A 261 -11.25 9.47 13.56
CA ALA A 261 -12.51 9.50 14.30
C ALA A 261 -12.47 10.44 15.53
N GLU A 262 -11.32 10.48 16.22
CA GLU A 262 -11.08 11.42 17.33
C GLU A 262 -11.03 12.87 16.84
N HIS A 263 -10.34 13.14 15.73
CA HIS A 263 -10.31 14.47 15.09
C HIS A 263 -11.71 14.96 14.70
N LYS A 264 -12.56 14.06 14.25
CA LYS A 264 -13.98 14.35 13.91
C LYS A 264 -14.90 14.48 15.14
N GLY A 265 -14.39 14.19 16.33
CA GLY A 265 -15.18 14.23 17.57
C GLY A 265 -16.20 13.10 17.71
N GLU A 266 -16.02 12.00 16.97
CA GLU A 266 -16.94 10.84 16.98
C GLU A 266 -16.67 9.91 18.16
N THR A 267 -15.41 9.48 18.31
CA THR A 267 -14.94 8.62 19.39
C THR A 267 -13.46 8.86 19.64
N THR A 268 -13.02 8.79 20.88
CA THR A 268 -11.59 8.93 21.17
C THR A 268 -10.80 7.71 20.70
N ALA A 269 -9.52 7.90 20.34
CA ALA A 269 -8.63 6.80 20.00
C ALA A 269 -8.55 5.75 21.12
N ARG A 270 -8.66 6.18 22.39
CA ARG A 270 -8.72 5.28 23.57
C ARG A 270 -10.01 4.45 23.61
N GLU A 271 -11.16 5.03 23.30
CA GLU A 271 -12.44 4.30 23.25
C GLU A 271 -12.47 3.30 22.10
N ALA A 272 -11.98 3.69 20.92
CA ALA A 272 -11.80 2.82 19.77
C ALA A 272 -10.86 1.64 20.11
N ALA A 273 -9.69 1.93 20.70
CA ALA A 273 -8.76 0.93 21.20
C ALA A 273 -9.41 -0.04 22.18
N ARG A 274 -10.17 0.47 23.15
CA ARG A 274 -10.89 -0.36 24.15
C ARG A 274 -11.93 -1.27 23.50
N SER A 275 -12.67 -0.77 22.53
CA SER A 275 -13.64 -1.55 21.76
C SER A 275 -12.98 -2.72 21.04
N HIS A 276 -11.91 -2.44 20.28
CA HIS A 276 -11.16 -3.48 19.56
C HIS A 276 -10.46 -4.47 20.49
N TYR A 277 -9.93 -4.01 21.62
CA TYR A 277 -9.37 -4.88 22.66
C TYR A 277 -10.39 -5.89 23.17
N ASN A 278 -11.61 -5.46 23.45
CA ASN A 278 -12.69 -6.34 23.91
C ASN A 278 -13.10 -7.37 22.86
N VAL A 279 -13.07 -7.00 21.57
CA VAL A 279 -13.33 -7.93 20.46
C VAL A 279 -12.20 -8.95 20.35
N LEU A 280 -10.93 -8.51 20.38
CA LEU A 280 -9.76 -9.38 20.32
C LEU A 280 -9.69 -10.36 21.49
N GLY A 281 -10.09 -9.95 22.69
CA GLY A 281 -10.14 -10.82 23.87
C GLY A 281 -11.09 -12.03 23.73
N ARG A 282 -12.01 -11.99 22.74
CA ARG A 282 -12.92 -13.10 22.40
C ARG A 282 -12.41 -13.98 21.26
N LYS A 283 -11.34 -13.57 20.56
CA LYS A 283 -10.73 -14.33 19.47
C LYS A 283 -9.66 -15.30 20.00
N ALA A 284 -9.27 -16.27 19.19
CA ALA A 284 -8.20 -17.20 19.53
C ALA A 284 -6.87 -16.47 19.73
N GLN A 285 -6.17 -16.76 20.83
CA GLN A 285 -4.89 -16.18 21.21
C GLN A 285 -3.74 -17.11 20.76
N ASN A 286 -3.61 -17.33 19.45
CA ASN A 286 -2.67 -18.30 18.86
C ASN A 286 -1.78 -17.70 17.77
N LEU A 287 -1.78 -16.38 17.58
CA LEU A 287 -1.01 -15.63 16.58
C LEU A 287 -0.06 -14.65 17.27
N THR A 288 1.14 -14.47 16.74
CA THR A 288 2.06 -13.36 17.06
C THR A 288 1.98 -12.29 15.98
N VAL A 289 2.05 -11.02 16.37
CA VAL A 289 1.92 -9.89 15.42
C VAL A 289 3.21 -9.67 14.65
N SER A 290 4.37 -9.90 15.28
CA SER A 290 5.70 -9.73 14.68
C SER A 290 6.04 -10.80 13.62
N ASP A 291 5.33 -11.91 13.62
CA ASP A 291 5.42 -12.94 12.58
C ASP A 291 4.12 -13.76 12.57
N PRO A 292 3.07 -13.28 11.90
CA PRO A 292 1.80 -13.99 11.80
C PRO A 292 1.87 -15.22 10.89
N GLY A 293 2.96 -15.36 10.14
CA GLY A 293 3.10 -16.34 9.07
C GLY A 293 2.36 -15.92 7.79
N ALA A 294 2.82 -16.43 6.67
CA ALA A 294 2.33 -16.02 5.34
C ALA A 294 0.80 -16.21 5.16
N ARG A 295 0.20 -17.20 5.81
CA ARG A 295 -1.24 -17.45 5.69
C ARG A 295 -2.09 -16.38 6.40
N ASP A 296 -1.65 -15.99 7.60
CA ASP A 296 -2.44 -15.21 8.54
C ASP A 296 -2.00 -13.73 8.60
N MET A 297 -1.11 -13.29 7.66
CA MET A 297 -0.61 -11.91 7.66
C MET A 297 -1.69 -10.85 7.44
N PHE A 298 -2.80 -11.21 6.79
CA PHE A 298 -3.98 -10.37 6.63
C PHE A 298 -5.14 -10.76 7.58
N ASP A 299 -4.85 -11.50 8.66
CA ASP A 299 -5.86 -11.74 9.70
C ASP A 299 -6.16 -10.43 10.45
N ASP A 300 -7.43 -10.13 10.67
CA ASP A 300 -7.91 -8.94 11.39
C ASP A 300 -7.23 -8.73 12.77
N ARG A 301 -6.73 -9.82 13.39
CA ARG A 301 -5.94 -9.73 14.61
C ARG A 301 -4.60 -9.03 14.43
N VAL A 302 -3.95 -9.16 13.27
CA VAL A 302 -2.69 -8.45 12.96
C VAL A 302 -2.97 -6.96 12.89
N TYR A 303 -4.02 -6.57 12.19
CA TYR A 303 -4.48 -5.18 12.05
C TYR A 303 -4.80 -4.55 13.41
N LYS A 304 -5.72 -5.15 14.14
CA LYS A 304 -6.26 -4.56 15.37
C LYS A 304 -5.29 -4.65 16.54
N ARG A 305 -4.52 -5.74 16.66
CA ARG A 305 -3.50 -5.85 17.70
C ARG A 305 -2.27 -5.01 17.34
N GLY A 306 -1.93 -4.88 16.04
CA GLY A 306 -0.94 -3.92 15.56
C GLY A 306 -1.29 -2.49 15.97
N ALA A 307 -2.53 -2.05 15.73
CA ALA A 307 -3.02 -0.74 16.15
C ALA A 307 -3.00 -0.55 17.68
N LEU A 308 -3.33 -1.60 18.45
CA LEU A 308 -3.23 -1.58 19.91
C LEU A 308 -1.78 -1.50 20.39
N THR A 309 -0.83 -2.11 19.66
CA THR A 309 0.60 -1.94 19.93
C THR A 309 1.02 -0.48 19.75
N VAL A 310 0.63 0.13 18.63
CA VAL A 310 0.90 1.55 18.36
C VAL A 310 0.26 2.43 19.45
N HIS A 311 -0.98 2.13 19.84
CA HIS A 311 -1.66 2.83 20.93
C HIS A 311 -0.92 2.69 22.27
N ALA A 312 -0.44 1.49 22.61
CA ALA A 312 0.32 1.24 23.84
C ALA A 312 1.63 2.03 23.85
N ILE A 313 2.36 2.05 22.74
CA ILE A 313 3.58 2.86 22.57
C ILE A 313 3.26 4.36 22.70
N HIS A 314 2.21 4.83 22.05
CA HIS A 314 1.77 6.24 22.17
C HIS A 314 1.46 6.61 23.62
N ARG A 315 0.79 5.74 24.36
CA ARG A 315 0.51 5.97 25.81
C ARG A 315 1.76 6.02 26.65
N LEU A 316 2.81 5.27 26.33
CA LEU A 316 4.10 5.28 27.02
C LEU A 316 4.91 6.54 26.74
N LEU A 317 4.93 6.99 25.49
CA LEU A 317 5.73 8.12 25.03
C LEU A 317 5.05 9.48 25.27
N GLY A 318 3.71 9.51 25.37
CA GLY A 318 2.95 10.77 25.48
C GLY A 318 3.28 11.71 24.32
N ASP A 319 3.61 12.96 24.65
CA ASP A 319 3.89 14.02 23.67
C ASP A 319 5.10 13.74 22.77
N ALA A 320 6.02 12.87 23.18
CA ALA A 320 7.17 12.48 22.38
C ALA A 320 6.80 11.57 21.20
N PHE A 321 5.63 10.90 21.22
CA PHE A 321 5.25 9.91 20.22
C PHE A 321 5.25 10.47 18.80
N PHE A 322 4.45 11.51 18.53
CA PHE A 322 4.35 12.08 17.19
C PHE A 322 5.62 12.80 16.75
N THR A 323 6.36 13.38 17.67
CA THR A 323 7.65 14.02 17.34
C THR A 323 8.65 12.99 16.86
N THR A 324 8.79 11.86 17.56
CA THR A 324 9.67 10.75 17.18
C THR A 324 9.21 10.09 15.90
N LEU A 325 7.92 9.78 15.78
CA LEU A 325 7.34 9.17 14.59
C LEU A 325 7.57 10.03 13.33
N ARG A 326 7.37 11.35 13.43
CA ARG A 326 7.60 12.27 12.30
C ARG A 326 9.07 12.32 11.90
N SER A 327 10.00 12.33 12.86
CA SER A 327 11.43 12.28 12.56
C SER A 327 11.79 11.00 11.83
N TYR A 328 11.32 9.85 12.33
CA TYR A 328 11.51 8.56 11.69
C TYR A 328 10.96 8.51 10.26
N LEU A 329 9.71 8.93 10.04
CA LEU A 329 9.09 8.94 8.71
C LEU A 329 9.81 9.88 7.73
N THR A 330 10.37 10.98 8.22
CA THR A 330 11.16 11.92 7.40
C THR A 330 12.52 11.34 7.04
N GLU A 331 13.21 10.72 7.99
CA GLU A 331 14.53 10.12 7.79
C GLU A 331 14.48 8.94 6.83
N HIS A 332 13.43 8.13 6.94
CA HIS A 332 13.27 6.91 6.13
C HIS A 332 12.31 7.06 4.95
N GLN A 333 12.00 8.30 4.57
CA GLN A 333 11.11 8.57 3.44
C GLN A 333 11.57 7.84 2.17
N HIS A 334 10.62 7.17 1.50
CA HIS A 334 10.82 6.40 0.25
C HIS A 334 11.80 5.22 0.34
N SER A 335 12.13 4.79 1.56
CA SER A 335 13.05 3.68 1.81
C SER A 335 12.34 2.41 2.26
N VAL A 336 13.13 1.39 2.54
CA VAL A 336 12.71 0.11 3.14
C VAL A 336 13.27 0.04 4.55
N VAL A 337 12.46 -0.40 5.50
CA VAL A 337 12.81 -0.43 6.92
C VAL A 337 12.60 -1.80 7.55
N GLU A 338 13.34 -2.03 8.64
CA GLU A 338 13.13 -3.10 9.60
C GLU A 338 12.41 -2.56 10.84
N PRO A 339 11.55 -3.35 11.52
CA PRO A 339 10.83 -2.89 12.71
C PRO A 339 11.73 -2.33 13.80
N SER A 340 12.95 -2.88 13.96
CA SER A 340 13.92 -2.41 14.93
C SER A 340 14.25 -0.93 14.78
N MET A 341 14.30 -0.40 13.56
CA MET A 341 14.65 1.01 13.32
C MET A 341 13.64 1.95 13.99
N LEU A 342 12.34 1.69 13.82
CA LEU A 342 11.28 2.47 14.50
C LEU A 342 11.27 2.23 16.02
N LEU A 343 11.42 0.96 16.42
CA LEU A 343 11.35 0.59 17.83
C LEU A 343 12.54 1.13 18.62
N ASP A 344 13.73 1.22 18.04
CA ASP A 344 14.91 1.83 18.66
C ASP A 344 14.73 3.33 18.87
N ASP A 345 14.14 4.05 17.92
CA ASP A 345 13.81 5.46 18.03
C ASP A 345 12.79 5.71 19.15
N PHE A 346 11.72 4.92 19.20
CA PHE A 346 10.71 5.01 20.24
C PHE A 346 11.29 4.62 21.61
N ARG A 347 12.16 3.62 21.67
CA ARG A 347 12.84 3.20 22.88
C ARG A 347 13.73 4.32 23.45
N ALA A 348 14.45 5.02 22.56
CA ALA A 348 15.30 6.14 22.95
C ALA A 348 14.49 7.34 23.49
N ALA A 349 13.27 7.52 22.99
CA ALA A 349 12.35 8.58 23.44
C ALA A 349 11.52 8.19 24.68
N ALA A 350 11.48 6.89 25.04
CA ALA A 350 10.65 6.42 26.14
C ALA A 350 11.20 6.83 27.50
N PRO A 351 10.34 7.30 28.45
CA PRO A 351 10.76 7.65 29.82
C PRO A 351 11.35 6.47 30.61
N ASP A 352 10.90 5.25 30.28
CA ASP A 352 11.36 3.97 30.86
C ASP A 352 11.57 2.95 29.76
N ALA A 353 12.83 2.75 29.36
CA ALA A 353 13.21 1.82 28.31
C ALA A 353 12.89 0.34 28.65
N ALA A 354 12.97 -0.05 29.93
CA ALA A 354 12.65 -1.42 30.33
C ALA A 354 11.14 -1.71 30.23
N LEU A 355 10.31 -0.75 30.62
CA LEU A 355 8.86 -0.83 30.44
C LEU A 355 8.48 -0.82 28.95
N PHE A 356 9.18 -0.04 28.13
CA PHE A 356 9.00 -0.04 26.68
C PHE A 356 9.29 -1.40 26.09
N ASP A 357 10.46 -2.00 26.39
CA ASP A 357 10.88 -3.32 25.90
C ASP A 357 9.86 -4.41 26.31
N ALA A 358 9.42 -4.39 27.56
CA ALA A 358 8.42 -5.34 28.06
C ALA A 358 7.05 -5.17 27.36
N THR A 359 6.67 -3.93 27.06
CA THR A 359 5.41 -3.62 26.35
C THR A 359 5.46 -4.11 24.91
N VAL A 360 6.53 -3.78 24.18
CA VAL A 360 6.73 -4.23 22.80
C VAL A 360 6.73 -5.75 22.73
N ASP A 361 7.49 -6.44 23.60
CA ASP A 361 7.50 -7.89 23.65
C ASP A 361 6.10 -8.48 23.89
N ALA A 362 5.37 -7.97 24.88
CA ALA A 362 4.03 -8.44 25.21
C ALA A 362 3.03 -8.27 24.03
N TRP A 363 3.08 -7.15 23.32
CA TRP A 363 2.13 -6.85 22.26
C TRP A 363 2.46 -7.51 20.92
N LEU A 364 3.75 -7.58 20.54
CA LEU A 364 4.17 -8.10 19.24
C LEU A 364 4.54 -9.58 19.26
N ASN A 365 5.28 -10.05 20.31
CA ASN A 365 5.93 -11.35 20.29
C ASN A 365 5.18 -12.42 21.10
N GLN A 366 4.35 -12.03 22.06
CA GLN A 366 3.56 -12.97 22.85
C GLN A 366 2.24 -13.27 22.18
N LYS A 367 1.74 -14.53 22.29
CA LYS A 367 0.41 -14.89 21.74
C LYS A 367 -0.75 -14.36 22.58
N ALA A 368 -0.60 -14.43 23.90
CA ALA A 368 -1.62 -13.93 24.81
C ALA A 368 -1.82 -12.42 24.65
N LEU A 369 -3.09 -11.97 24.65
CA LEU A 369 -3.39 -10.54 24.64
C LEU A 369 -2.97 -9.92 25.97
N PRO A 370 -2.05 -8.90 25.96
CA PRO A 370 -1.64 -8.25 27.20
C PRO A 370 -2.78 -7.46 27.86
N PRO A 371 -2.65 -7.02 29.13
CA PRO A 371 -3.59 -6.07 29.70
C PRO A 371 -3.72 -4.80 28.85
N PHE A 372 -4.93 -4.24 28.83
CA PHE A 372 -5.18 -2.99 28.09
C PHE A 372 -4.29 -1.86 28.61
N PRO A 373 -3.63 -1.06 27.73
CA PRO A 373 -2.76 0.03 28.13
C PRO A 373 -3.55 1.14 28.87
N ASN A 374 -3.02 1.59 30.01
CA ASN A 374 -3.66 2.60 30.85
C ASN A 374 -3.37 4.02 30.38
#